data_667b68f0d9f673077cda4876520f574b
#
_entry.id   667b68f0d9f673077cda4876520f574b
#
_cell.length_a   1.000
_cell.length_b   1.000
_cell.length_c   1.000
_cell.angle_alpha   90.00
_cell.angle_beta   90.00
_cell.angle_gamma   90.00
#
_symmetry.space_group_name_H-M   'P 1'
#
loop_
_entity.id
_entity.type
_entity.pdbx_description
1 polymer ?
#
loop_
_entity_poly.entity_id
_entity_poly.type
_entity_poly.pdbx_seq_one_letter_code
_entity_poly.pdbx_strand_id
1 'polypeptide(L)'
;MTRITAKLRILATTDLHMNLTGFDYAFDAPSSTAGLAGLATMVTAARDEARSQGRSTVLVDNGDFLQGTALADWQSTSGTASTHPIIRAFNTMEYDAIGLGNHDLDYGTGYLADVIGLLDAPVISTNLSDGSIAGVRPHAVMKTGPDTSQGATPMTLGILSALPQETAIWNASQLPAAARIQDPLVSLATAAKKLRK
;
A
#
# COMPACT_ATOMS: atom_id res chain seq x y z
N MET A 1 12.36 27.79 -23.31
CA MET A 1 12.27 26.89 -22.11
C MET A 1 12.39 25.45 -22.57
N THR A 2 13.42 24.74 -22.16
CA THR A 2 13.61 23.33 -22.48
C THR A 2 12.57 22.53 -21.68
N ARG A 3 11.71 21.79 -22.39
CA ARG A 3 10.71 20.92 -21.74
C ARG A 3 11.44 19.73 -21.13
N ILE A 4 11.43 19.62 -19.80
CA ILE A 4 11.95 18.48 -19.08
C ILE A 4 10.87 17.40 -19.10
N THR A 5 11.18 16.20 -19.57
CA THR A 5 10.26 15.06 -19.59
C THR A 5 10.84 13.96 -18.71
N ALA A 6 10.10 13.58 -17.66
CA ALA A 6 10.40 12.40 -16.87
C ALA A 6 9.47 11.25 -17.30
N LYS A 7 10.00 10.02 -17.31
CA LYS A 7 9.23 8.81 -17.64
C LYS A 7 9.10 7.98 -16.35
N LEU A 8 7.88 7.63 -15.99
CA LEU A 8 7.55 6.87 -14.81
C LEU A 8 6.77 5.61 -15.19
N ARG A 9 7.11 4.48 -14.55
CA ARG A 9 6.29 3.26 -14.53
C ARG A 9 5.69 3.12 -13.15
N ILE A 10 4.39 3.01 -13.06
CA ILE A 10 3.68 2.74 -11.82
C ILE A 10 3.27 1.27 -11.84
N LEU A 11 3.63 0.54 -10.79
CA LEU A 11 3.20 -0.82 -10.50
C LEU A 11 2.26 -0.74 -9.29
N ALA A 12 1.15 -1.42 -9.36
CA ALA A 12 0.16 -1.43 -8.29
C ALA A 12 -0.29 -2.85 -7.99
N THR A 13 -0.39 -3.17 -6.70
CA THR A 13 -1.08 -4.35 -6.18
C THR A 13 -2.31 -3.91 -5.40
N THR A 14 -3.25 -4.83 -5.21
CA THR A 14 -4.49 -4.62 -4.45
C THR A 14 -5.01 -5.97 -3.98
N ASP A 15 -5.76 -6.00 -2.90
CA ASP A 15 -6.49 -7.17 -2.43
C ASP A 15 -5.60 -8.42 -2.27
N LEU A 16 -4.45 -8.26 -1.64
CA LEU A 16 -3.51 -9.37 -1.44
C LEU A 16 -4.01 -10.38 -0.40
N HIS A 17 -4.80 -9.92 0.59
CA HIS A 17 -5.47 -10.78 1.57
C HIS A 17 -4.57 -11.84 2.19
N MET A 18 -3.31 -11.48 2.53
CA MET A 18 -2.28 -12.41 3.05
C MET A 18 -2.00 -13.63 2.15
N ASN A 19 -2.32 -13.56 0.86
CA ASN A 19 -1.92 -14.58 -0.10
C ASN A 19 -0.42 -14.42 -0.44
N LEU A 20 0.45 -15.09 0.30
CA LEU A 20 1.90 -14.96 0.17
C LEU A 20 2.51 -15.97 -0.79
N THR A 21 2.00 -17.18 -0.79
CA THR A 21 2.53 -18.31 -1.57
C THR A 21 1.58 -18.73 -2.68
N GLY A 22 2.10 -19.41 -3.70
CA GLY A 22 1.28 -20.02 -4.74
C GLY A 22 0.61 -21.31 -4.27
N PHE A 23 -0.11 -21.27 -3.14
CA PHE A 23 -0.80 -22.42 -2.58
C PHE A 23 -2.21 -22.00 -2.13
N ASP A 24 -3.21 -22.73 -2.60
CA ASP A 24 -4.60 -22.56 -2.20
C ASP A 24 -4.91 -23.53 -1.05
N TYR A 25 -5.07 -22.99 0.15
CA TYR A 25 -5.33 -23.78 1.35
C TYR A 25 -6.75 -24.34 1.41
N ALA A 26 -7.70 -23.78 0.67
CA ALA A 26 -9.08 -24.27 0.62
C ALA A 26 -9.20 -25.52 -0.24
N PHE A 27 -8.39 -25.60 -1.30
CA PHE A 27 -8.36 -26.75 -2.20
C PHE A 27 -7.17 -27.69 -1.95
N ASP A 28 -6.31 -27.38 -0.96
CA ASP A 28 -5.09 -28.15 -0.63
C ASP A 28 -4.23 -28.42 -1.87
N ALA A 29 -4.01 -27.40 -2.69
CA ALA A 29 -3.34 -27.53 -3.98
C ALA A 29 -2.46 -26.32 -4.34
N PRO A 30 -1.39 -26.52 -5.12
CA PRO A 30 -0.66 -25.41 -5.71
C PRO A 30 -1.56 -24.54 -6.60
N SER A 31 -1.43 -23.22 -6.49
CA SER A 31 -2.11 -22.24 -7.33
C SER A 31 -1.09 -21.42 -8.12
N SER A 32 -1.25 -21.38 -9.43
CA SER A 32 -0.40 -20.55 -10.30
C SER A 32 -0.85 -19.08 -10.35
N THR A 33 -2.02 -18.78 -9.81
CA THR A 33 -2.65 -17.44 -9.87
C THR A 33 -2.62 -16.72 -8.54
N ALA A 34 -2.25 -17.38 -7.45
CA ALA A 34 -2.21 -16.81 -6.11
C ALA A 34 -0.76 -16.60 -5.64
N GLY A 35 -0.58 -15.54 -4.85
CA GLY A 35 0.59 -15.34 -4.02
C GLY A 35 1.53 -14.22 -4.43
N LEU A 36 1.88 -13.43 -3.42
CA LEU A 36 2.79 -12.29 -3.52
C LEU A 36 4.20 -12.70 -4.00
N ALA A 37 4.63 -13.94 -3.71
CA ALA A 37 5.91 -14.47 -4.18
C ALA A 37 6.02 -14.50 -5.72
N GLY A 38 4.93 -14.86 -6.40
CA GLY A 38 4.88 -14.80 -7.88
C GLY A 38 4.91 -13.35 -8.38
N LEU A 39 4.18 -12.46 -7.73
CA LEU A 39 4.18 -11.03 -8.05
C LEU A 39 5.55 -10.39 -7.85
N ALA A 40 6.34 -10.81 -6.86
CA ALA A 40 7.69 -10.28 -6.63
C ALA A 40 8.60 -10.49 -7.85
N THR A 41 8.52 -11.65 -8.51
CA THR A 41 9.25 -11.93 -9.75
C THR A 41 8.82 -10.99 -10.87
N MET A 42 7.50 -10.76 -11.04
CA MET A 42 6.97 -9.86 -12.05
C MET A 42 7.37 -8.40 -11.79
N VAL A 43 7.32 -7.96 -10.52
CA VAL A 43 7.75 -6.62 -10.10
C VAL A 43 9.24 -6.41 -10.41
N THR A 44 10.09 -7.40 -10.10
CA THR A 44 11.52 -7.35 -10.40
C THR A 44 11.76 -7.21 -11.90
N ALA A 45 11.14 -8.06 -12.72
CA ALA A 45 11.26 -7.99 -14.18
C ALA A 45 10.78 -6.64 -14.74
N ALA A 46 9.67 -6.11 -14.22
CA ALA A 46 9.13 -4.82 -14.63
C ALA A 46 10.04 -3.64 -14.25
N ARG A 47 10.71 -3.71 -13.09
CA ARG A 47 11.71 -2.74 -12.65
C ARG A 47 12.94 -2.76 -13.56
N ASP A 48 13.44 -3.95 -13.89
CA ASP A 48 14.61 -4.11 -14.76
C ASP A 48 14.34 -3.60 -16.17
N GLU A 49 13.17 -3.93 -16.72
CA GLU A 49 12.73 -3.39 -18.00
C GLU A 49 12.59 -1.86 -17.96
N ALA A 50 11.97 -1.30 -16.92
CA ALA A 50 11.83 0.15 -16.77
C ALA A 50 13.20 0.83 -16.71
N ARG A 51 14.14 0.28 -15.94
CA ARG A 51 15.52 0.77 -15.82
C ARG A 51 16.23 0.77 -17.17
N SER A 52 16.12 -0.31 -17.95
CA SER A 52 16.71 -0.41 -19.31
C SER A 52 16.15 0.63 -20.28
N GLN A 53 14.94 1.11 -20.04
CA GLN A 53 14.26 2.14 -20.82
C GLN A 53 14.43 3.58 -20.27
N GLY A 54 15.29 3.76 -19.26
CA GLY A 54 15.49 5.06 -18.61
C GLY A 54 14.24 5.59 -17.89
N ARG A 55 13.42 4.68 -17.34
CA ARG A 55 12.22 5.01 -16.57
C ARG A 55 12.45 4.75 -15.08
N SER A 56 11.91 5.60 -14.25
CA SER A 56 11.76 5.31 -12.82
C SER A 56 10.57 4.39 -12.58
N THR A 57 10.61 3.64 -11.49
CA THR A 57 9.50 2.78 -11.08
C THR A 57 8.99 3.23 -9.71
N VAL A 58 7.68 3.17 -9.53
CA VAL A 58 7.00 3.33 -8.23
C VAL A 58 6.11 2.12 -8.05
N LEU A 59 6.20 1.47 -6.89
CA LEU A 59 5.40 0.32 -6.50
C LEU A 59 4.48 0.71 -5.34
N VAL A 60 3.17 0.59 -5.53
CA VAL A 60 2.17 0.90 -4.51
C VAL A 60 1.24 -0.27 -4.28
N ASP A 61 0.66 -0.34 -3.08
CA ASP A 61 -0.46 -1.21 -2.75
C ASP A 61 -1.71 -0.39 -2.46
N ASN A 62 -2.88 -0.86 -2.89
CA ASN A 62 -4.14 -0.13 -2.71
C ASN A 62 -4.95 -0.61 -1.50
N GLY A 63 -4.37 -1.48 -0.66
CA GLY A 63 -5.01 -1.99 0.56
C GLY A 63 -5.65 -3.36 0.41
N ASP A 64 -6.33 -3.79 1.45
CA ASP A 64 -6.84 -5.15 1.66
C ASP A 64 -5.71 -6.20 1.63
N PHE A 65 -4.63 -5.91 2.35
CA PHE A 65 -3.48 -6.81 2.41
C PHE A 65 -3.46 -7.73 3.63
N LEU A 66 -4.21 -7.41 4.73
CA LEU A 66 -4.11 -8.11 6.01
C LEU A 66 -5.05 -9.31 6.15
N GLN A 67 -6.35 -9.12 5.99
CA GLN A 67 -7.37 -10.13 6.27
C GLN A 67 -7.76 -10.92 5.01
N GLY A 68 -8.09 -12.22 5.11
CA GLY A 68 -8.69 -13.02 4.05
C GLY A 68 -8.20 -14.45 3.92
N THR A 69 -7.21 -14.88 4.71
CA THR A 69 -6.72 -16.27 4.72
C THR A 69 -6.59 -16.82 6.13
N ALA A 70 -6.56 -18.16 6.27
CA ALA A 70 -6.28 -18.80 7.55
C ALA A 70 -4.93 -18.37 8.16
N LEU A 71 -3.94 -18.05 7.33
CA LEU A 71 -2.66 -17.52 7.77
C LEU A 71 -2.83 -16.12 8.40
N ALA A 72 -3.70 -15.28 7.83
CA ALA A 72 -4.00 -13.97 8.36
C ALA A 72 -4.65 -14.06 9.75
N ASP A 73 -5.64 -14.95 9.92
CA ASP A 73 -6.33 -15.16 11.18
C ASP A 73 -5.36 -15.71 12.25
N TRP A 74 -4.53 -16.65 11.89
CA TRP A 74 -3.50 -17.18 12.80
C TRP A 74 -2.50 -16.08 13.20
N GLN A 75 -2.04 -15.27 12.25
CA GLN A 75 -1.07 -14.21 12.49
C GLN A 75 -1.63 -13.12 13.42
N SER A 76 -2.91 -12.78 13.28
CA SER A 76 -3.57 -11.76 14.10
C SER A 76 -3.76 -12.18 15.57
N THR A 77 -3.87 -13.50 15.83
CA THR A 77 -4.16 -14.04 17.16
C THR A 77 -2.96 -14.66 17.85
N SER A 78 -2.06 -15.30 17.11
CA SER A 78 -0.98 -16.13 17.65
C SER A 78 0.41 -15.70 17.17
N GLY A 79 0.46 -14.90 16.10
CA GLY A 79 1.71 -14.39 15.55
C GLY A 79 2.23 -13.19 16.35
N THR A 80 3.49 -12.84 16.09
CA THR A 80 4.07 -11.58 16.58
C THR A 80 4.23 -10.62 15.42
N ALA A 81 4.01 -9.34 15.66
CA ALA A 81 4.13 -8.31 14.62
C ALA A 81 5.54 -8.32 13.98
N SER A 82 6.59 -8.55 14.77
CA SER A 82 7.99 -8.59 14.28
C SER A 82 8.30 -9.71 13.26
N THR A 83 7.48 -10.77 13.24
CA THR A 83 7.62 -11.89 12.29
C THR A 83 6.54 -11.91 11.22
N HIS A 84 5.75 -10.85 11.14
CA HIS A 84 4.60 -10.77 10.24
C HIS A 84 5.02 -10.92 8.76
N PRO A 85 4.55 -11.96 8.05
CA PRO A 85 5.12 -12.31 6.76
C PRO A 85 4.80 -11.27 5.67
N ILE A 86 3.63 -10.62 5.70
CA ILE A 86 3.29 -9.58 4.71
C ILE A 86 4.17 -8.33 4.89
N ILE A 87 4.51 -7.96 6.14
CA ILE A 87 5.42 -6.84 6.42
C ILE A 87 6.78 -7.12 5.82
N ARG A 88 7.31 -8.33 6.05
CA ARG A 88 8.60 -8.73 5.49
C ARG A 88 8.58 -8.74 3.96
N ALA A 89 7.49 -9.21 3.36
CA ALA A 89 7.34 -9.20 1.92
C ALA A 89 7.30 -7.77 1.37
N PHE A 90 6.50 -6.88 1.95
CA PHE A 90 6.39 -5.49 1.52
C PHE A 90 7.71 -4.73 1.65
N ASN A 91 8.41 -4.87 2.78
CA ASN A 91 9.72 -4.25 2.98
C ASN A 91 10.77 -4.83 2.02
N THR A 92 10.78 -6.16 1.78
CA THR A 92 11.69 -6.80 0.82
C THR A 92 11.42 -6.37 -0.63
N MET A 93 10.16 -6.17 -0.99
CA MET A 93 9.76 -5.72 -2.33
C MET A 93 9.90 -4.20 -2.50
N GLU A 94 10.25 -3.48 -1.43
CA GLU A 94 10.45 -2.03 -1.44
C GLU A 94 9.24 -1.29 -2.00
N TYR A 95 8.07 -1.46 -1.35
CA TYR A 95 6.90 -0.65 -1.66
C TYR A 95 7.15 0.82 -1.34
N ASP A 96 6.65 1.72 -2.18
CA ASP A 96 6.82 3.16 -2.02
C ASP A 96 5.68 3.82 -1.22
N ALA A 97 4.49 3.26 -1.28
CA ALA A 97 3.34 3.65 -0.45
C ALA A 97 2.30 2.53 -0.43
N ILE A 98 1.55 2.46 0.67
CA ILE A 98 0.52 1.46 0.91
C ILE A 98 -0.78 2.19 1.26
N GLY A 99 -1.85 1.94 0.51
CA GLY A 99 -3.21 2.36 0.83
C GLY A 99 -3.83 1.47 1.91
N LEU A 100 -4.97 1.88 2.42
CA LEU A 100 -5.82 1.05 3.27
C LEU A 100 -7.06 0.60 2.50
N GLY A 101 -7.42 -0.67 2.66
CA GLY A 101 -8.72 -1.19 2.35
C GLY A 101 -9.57 -1.42 3.62
N ASN A 102 -10.83 -1.80 3.46
CA ASN A 102 -11.71 -2.04 4.59
C ASN A 102 -11.30 -3.28 5.40
N HIS A 103 -10.78 -4.33 4.75
CA HIS A 103 -10.34 -5.56 5.42
C HIS A 103 -9.07 -5.39 6.25
N ASP A 104 -8.29 -4.34 6.05
CA ASP A 104 -7.14 -4.04 6.91
C ASP A 104 -7.56 -3.60 8.33
N LEU A 105 -8.84 -3.24 8.51
CA LEU A 105 -9.42 -2.85 9.79
C LEU A 105 -10.01 -4.04 10.59
N ASP A 106 -10.19 -5.21 9.97
CA ASP A 106 -10.98 -6.31 10.54
C ASP A 106 -10.40 -6.86 11.85
N TYR A 107 -9.09 -6.82 12.02
CA TYR A 107 -8.42 -7.22 13.27
C TYR A 107 -8.30 -6.07 14.30
N GLY A 108 -8.92 -4.93 14.03
CA GLY A 108 -8.92 -3.75 14.87
C GLY A 108 -7.75 -2.81 14.64
N THR A 109 -7.97 -1.55 15.02
CA THR A 109 -7.01 -0.48 14.74
C THR A 109 -5.72 -0.55 15.57
N GLY A 110 -5.73 -1.22 16.71
CA GLY A 110 -4.53 -1.48 17.49
C GLY A 110 -3.56 -2.40 16.76
N TYR A 111 -4.06 -3.56 16.28
CA TYR A 111 -3.27 -4.49 15.49
C TYR A 111 -2.75 -3.83 14.20
N LEU A 112 -3.60 -3.08 13.50
CA LEU A 112 -3.20 -2.35 12.31
C LEU A 112 -2.08 -1.34 12.61
N ALA A 113 -2.15 -0.62 13.73
CA ALA A 113 -1.11 0.33 14.13
C ALA A 113 0.24 -0.37 14.39
N ASP A 114 0.23 -1.55 15.01
CA ASP A 114 1.44 -2.36 15.23
C ASP A 114 2.05 -2.81 13.90
N VAL A 115 1.23 -3.25 12.94
CA VAL A 115 1.66 -3.60 11.58
C VAL A 115 2.26 -2.40 10.86
N ILE A 116 1.57 -1.25 10.88
CA ILE A 116 2.03 -0.01 10.24
C ILE A 116 3.39 0.43 10.81
N GLY A 117 3.60 0.27 12.12
CA GLY A 117 4.85 0.64 12.78
C GLY A 117 6.07 -0.15 12.31
N LEU A 118 5.89 -1.26 11.59
CA LEU A 118 6.96 -2.14 11.09
C LEU A 118 7.12 -2.08 9.56
N LEU A 119 6.25 -1.37 8.86
CA LEU A 119 6.36 -1.14 7.43
C LEU A 119 7.33 0.01 7.15
N ASP A 120 8.24 -0.19 6.18
CA ASP A 120 9.16 0.85 5.72
C ASP A 120 8.41 1.90 4.87
N ALA A 121 7.43 1.46 4.10
CA ALA A 121 6.59 2.32 3.29
C ALA A 121 5.54 3.07 4.12
N PRO A 122 5.24 4.34 3.82
CA PRO A 122 4.15 5.06 4.46
C PRO A 122 2.78 4.43 4.12
N VAL A 123 1.95 4.23 5.14
CA VAL A 123 0.55 3.83 4.98
C VAL A 123 -0.32 5.08 4.90
N ILE A 124 -1.17 5.16 3.88
CA ILE A 124 -1.92 6.38 3.56
C ILE A 124 -3.42 6.13 3.43
N SER A 125 -4.20 7.09 3.93
CA SER A 125 -5.64 7.21 3.66
C SER A 125 -6.04 8.68 3.71
N THR A 126 -6.36 9.24 2.56
CA THR A 126 -6.62 10.69 2.39
C THR A 126 -7.95 11.13 2.98
N ASN A 127 -8.92 10.22 3.04
CA ASN A 127 -10.28 10.53 3.51
C ASN A 127 -10.59 10.03 4.93
N LEU A 128 -9.64 9.36 5.58
CA LEU A 128 -9.74 9.06 7.01
C LEU A 128 -9.33 10.31 7.82
N SER A 129 -10.08 10.62 8.88
CA SER A 129 -9.74 11.75 9.76
C SER A 129 -8.36 11.56 10.38
N ASP A 130 -7.56 12.63 10.34
CA ASP A 130 -6.17 12.63 10.79
C ASP A 130 -6.03 12.19 12.25
N GLY A 131 -5.02 11.36 12.54
CA GLY A 131 -4.77 10.83 13.88
C GLY A 131 -5.75 9.75 14.35
N SER A 132 -6.72 9.33 13.55
CA SER A 132 -7.68 8.28 13.94
C SER A 132 -7.03 6.91 14.12
N ILE A 133 -6.00 6.61 13.36
CA ILE A 133 -5.20 5.38 13.44
C ILE A 133 -3.73 5.78 13.46
N ALA A 134 -3.00 5.28 14.45
CA ALA A 134 -1.58 5.62 14.58
C ALA A 134 -0.78 5.17 13.35
N GLY A 135 0.07 6.05 12.85
CA GLY A 135 0.94 5.79 11.69
C GLY A 135 0.29 6.01 10.32
N VAL A 136 -1.04 6.09 10.22
CA VAL A 136 -1.72 6.42 8.95
C VAL A 136 -1.52 7.91 8.63
N ARG A 137 -1.14 8.19 7.39
CA ARG A 137 -0.90 9.55 6.88
C ARG A 137 -1.95 9.92 5.84
N PRO A 138 -2.28 11.21 5.67
CA PRO A 138 -3.25 11.63 4.66
C PRO A 138 -2.73 11.52 3.23
N HIS A 139 -1.41 11.48 3.03
CA HIS A 139 -0.73 11.35 1.73
C HIS A 139 0.74 11.00 1.92
N ALA A 140 1.37 10.56 0.84
CA ALA A 140 2.82 10.45 0.75
C ALA A 140 3.36 11.41 -0.33
N VAL A 141 4.57 11.93 -0.10
CA VAL A 141 5.30 12.72 -1.09
C VAL A 141 6.71 12.14 -1.20
N MET A 142 7.09 11.78 -2.41
CA MET A 142 8.38 11.18 -2.68
C MET A 142 9.06 11.86 -3.87
N LYS A 143 10.37 11.77 -3.92
CA LYS A 143 11.16 12.13 -5.10
C LYS A 143 11.47 10.86 -5.87
N THR A 144 11.14 10.87 -7.15
CA THR A 144 11.48 9.77 -8.07
C THR A 144 12.14 10.35 -9.30
N GLY A 145 13.07 9.64 -9.86
CA GLY A 145 13.78 10.07 -11.06
C GLY A 145 14.85 9.03 -11.41
N PRO A 146 15.32 9.03 -12.65
CA PRO A 146 16.50 8.26 -12.99
C PRO A 146 17.68 8.75 -12.14
N ASP A 147 18.65 7.88 -11.93
CA ASP A 147 19.87 8.17 -11.18
C ASP A 147 20.45 9.52 -11.65
N THR A 148 20.57 10.46 -10.70
CA THR A 148 21.04 11.82 -10.95
C THR A 148 22.47 11.87 -11.54
N SER A 149 23.21 10.77 -11.52
CA SER A 149 24.50 10.63 -12.19
C SER A 149 24.43 10.85 -13.72
N GLN A 150 23.23 10.76 -14.30
CA GLN A 150 22.98 10.98 -15.74
C GLN A 150 22.32 12.34 -16.06
N GLY A 151 22.29 13.29 -15.12
CA GLY A 151 21.77 14.65 -15.33
C GLY A 151 20.24 14.75 -15.45
N ALA A 152 19.51 13.72 -15.03
CA ALA A 152 18.05 13.74 -15.05
C ALA A 152 17.48 14.49 -13.83
N THR A 153 16.43 15.28 -14.07
CA THR A 153 15.77 16.02 -13.00
C THR A 153 14.83 15.10 -12.23
N PRO A 154 14.96 14.98 -10.89
CA PRO A 154 14.02 14.22 -10.10
C PRO A 154 12.62 14.85 -10.17
N MET A 155 11.61 13.99 -10.24
CA MET A 155 10.21 14.39 -10.19
C MET A 155 9.69 14.23 -8.75
N THR A 156 8.92 15.21 -8.27
CA THR A 156 8.18 15.07 -7.01
C THR A 156 6.82 14.46 -7.31
N LEU A 157 6.50 13.36 -6.66
CA LEU A 157 5.25 12.63 -6.81
C LEU A 157 4.47 12.69 -5.49
N GLY A 158 3.21 13.15 -5.56
CA GLY A 158 2.25 13.02 -4.47
C GLY A 158 1.39 11.78 -4.69
N ILE A 159 1.24 10.95 -3.65
CA ILE A 159 0.43 9.72 -3.66
C ILE A 159 -0.73 9.91 -2.68
N LEU A 160 -1.92 9.60 -3.14
CA LEU A 160 -3.18 9.67 -2.41
C LEU A 160 -3.86 8.31 -2.48
N SER A 161 -4.56 7.93 -1.41
CA SER A 161 -5.40 6.73 -1.35
C SER A 161 -6.66 7.06 -0.55
N ALA A 162 -7.76 6.38 -0.82
CA ALA A 162 -9.00 6.60 -0.09
C ALA A 162 -9.75 5.29 0.13
N LEU A 163 -10.29 5.16 1.34
CA LEU A 163 -11.23 4.10 1.71
C LEU A 163 -12.61 4.35 1.06
N PRO A 164 -13.38 3.30 0.73
CA PRO A 164 -14.80 3.44 0.48
C PRO A 164 -15.49 4.10 1.69
N GLN A 165 -16.43 5.00 1.46
CA GLN A 165 -17.12 5.69 2.57
C GLN A 165 -17.93 4.72 3.43
N GLU A 166 -18.42 3.64 2.83
CA GLU A 166 -19.14 2.55 3.47
C GLU A 166 -18.32 1.81 4.53
N THR A 167 -17.00 1.90 4.50
CA THR A 167 -16.10 1.37 5.55
C THR A 167 -16.49 1.89 6.93
N ALA A 168 -17.04 3.10 7.02
CA ALA A 168 -17.56 3.66 8.28
C ALA A 168 -18.72 2.83 8.87
N ILE A 169 -19.43 2.08 8.02
CA ILE A 169 -20.53 1.19 8.41
C ILE A 169 -20.01 -0.23 8.58
N TRP A 170 -19.27 -0.73 7.61
CA TRP A 170 -18.74 -2.11 7.62
C TRP A 170 -17.84 -2.38 8.82
N ASN A 171 -16.97 -1.43 9.15
CA ASN A 171 -15.99 -1.55 10.23
C ASN A 171 -16.33 -0.67 11.45
N ALA A 172 -17.62 -0.38 11.67
CA ALA A 172 -18.04 0.52 12.75
C ALA A 172 -17.59 0.07 14.17
N SER A 173 -17.47 -1.25 14.38
CA SER A 173 -17.01 -1.80 15.67
C SER A 173 -15.49 -1.74 15.86
N GLN A 174 -14.72 -1.63 14.80
CA GLN A 174 -13.26 -1.58 14.82
C GLN A 174 -12.72 -0.15 14.84
N LEU A 175 -13.47 0.78 14.24
CA LEU A 175 -13.07 2.16 14.14
C LEU A 175 -13.22 2.91 15.49
N PRO A 176 -12.26 3.78 15.84
CA PRO A 176 -12.44 4.67 16.98
C PRO A 176 -13.70 5.54 16.83
N ALA A 177 -14.42 5.81 17.91
CA ALA A 177 -15.67 6.58 17.88
C ALA A 177 -15.51 7.98 17.24
N ALA A 178 -14.31 8.57 17.33
CA ALA A 178 -13.99 9.86 16.72
C ALA A 178 -13.59 9.76 15.24
N ALA A 179 -13.29 8.57 14.72
CA ALA A 179 -12.88 8.39 13.34
C ALA A 179 -14.01 8.80 12.38
N ARG A 180 -13.64 9.43 11.28
CA ARG A 180 -14.57 9.80 10.22
C ARG A 180 -13.96 9.41 8.88
N ILE A 181 -14.73 8.76 8.03
CA ILE A 181 -14.37 8.48 6.64
C ILE A 181 -15.22 9.42 5.79
N GLN A 182 -14.52 10.36 5.16
CA GLN A 182 -15.13 11.41 4.35
C GLN A 182 -15.38 10.91 2.92
N ASP A 183 -16.16 11.67 2.15
CA ASP A 183 -16.33 11.40 0.72
C ASP A 183 -14.96 11.30 0.01
N PRO A 184 -14.65 10.17 -0.65
CA PRO A 184 -13.34 9.92 -1.24
C PRO A 184 -13.04 10.90 -2.39
N LEU A 185 -14.01 11.24 -3.23
CA LEU A 185 -13.79 12.12 -4.38
C LEU A 185 -13.49 13.54 -3.94
N VAL A 186 -14.24 14.06 -2.95
CA VAL A 186 -14.03 15.39 -2.39
C VAL A 186 -12.67 15.47 -1.69
N SER A 187 -12.32 14.45 -0.90
CA SER A 187 -11.06 14.39 -0.16
C SER A 187 -9.85 14.33 -1.09
N LEU A 188 -9.89 13.43 -2.09
CA LEU A 188 -8.82 13.28 -3.08
C LEU A 188 -8.63 14.56 -3.90
N ALA A 189 -9.73 15.18 -4.39
CA ALA A 189 -9.65 16.41 -5.17
C ALA A 189 -9.06 17.56 -4.35
N THR A 190 -9.45 17.66 -3.08
CA THR A 190 -8.96 18.70 -2.17
C THR A 190 -7.47 18.51 -1.87
N ALA A 191 -7.05 17.31 -1.53
CA ALA A 191 -5.65 16.97 -1.26
C ALA A 191 -4.77 17.17 -2.51
N ALA A 192 -5.23 16.74 -3.69
CA ALA A 192 -4.50 16.93 -4.94
C ALA A 192 -4.28 18.43 -5.27
N LYS A 193 -5.28 19.29 -5.04
CA LYS A 193 -5.13 20.75 -5.21
C LYS A 193 -4.12 21.33 -4.23
N LYS A 194 -4.10 20.84 -2.98
CA LYS A 194 -3.17 21.29 -1.95
C LYS A 194 -1.73 20.90 -2.26
N LEU A 195 -1.50 19.67 -2.73
CA LEU A 195 -0.17 19.14 -3.04
C LEU A 195 0.46 19.74 -4.30
N ARG A 196 -0.34 20.35 -5.19
CA ARG A 196 0.14 21.00 -6.43
C ARG A 196 0.58 22.46 -6.25
N LYS A 197 0.40 23.01 -5.06
CA LYS A 197 0.85 24.37 -4.72
C LYS A 197 2.27 24.36 -4.18
#